data_a99ee0ee2b33e1920617f2678ac37c5e
#
_entry.id   a99ee0ee2b33e1920617f2678ac37c5e
#
_cell.length_a   1.000
_cell.length_b   1.000
_cell.length_c   1.000
_cell.angle_alpha   90.00
_cell.angle_beta   90.00
_cell.angle_gamma   90.00
#
_symmetry.space_group_name_H-M   'P 1'
#
loop_
_entity.id
_entity.type
_entity.pdbx_description
1 polymer ?
#
loop_
_entity_poly.entity_id
_entity_poly.type
_entity_poly.pdbx_seq_one_letter_code
_entity_poly.pdbx_strand_id
1 'polypeptide(L)'
;MTGDVRAEIVEKLIQSCKVLHREVPSVHNPNPMGHFSARIPGTDEIVVKPRDVGWNKVIGEDLLTFTLDYRKVSGPEYEIVELPIHVEMYRARPDVAAVVHTHQTYATLMGSLGLKLELLDPSTLAFTGGIPIYDEVDDPTYFTKDVGTLIRNEVQGKIAAKKIGGSNALILKAHGPVIVGQSVEEACMLTIALENAAKSQIMAAMIGGERPPIESLGIASRRPSKNLWNALIKSY
;
A
#
# COMPACT_ATOMS: atom_id res chain seq x y z
N MET A 1 7.71 -25.59 -12.85
CA MET A 1 7.11 -24.30 -13.30
C MET A 1 6.57 -23.46 -12.14
N THR A 2 5.81 -23.99 -11.18
CA THR A 2 5.28 -23.18 -10.04
C THR A 2 6.35 -22.70 -9.06
N GLY A 3 7.42 -23.47 -8.83
CA GLY A 3 8.51 -23.08 -7.92
C GLY A 3 9.37 -21.92 -8.44
N ASP A 4 9.53 -21.81 -9.73
CA ASP A 4 10.29 -20.74 -10.39
C ASP A 4 9.54 -19.39 -10.28
N VAL A 5 8.23 -19.41 -10.55
CA VAL A 5 7.36 -18.21 -10.43
C VAL A 5 7.30 -17.70 -8.99
N ARG A 6 7.18 -18.59 -8.00
CA ARG A 6 7.20 -18.20 -6.59
C ARG A 6 8.51 -17.55 -6.19
N ALA A 7 9.64 -18.12 -6.59
CA ALA A 7 10.96 -17.57 -6.30
C ALA A 7 11.13 -16.16 -6.90
N GLU A 8 10.67 -15.96 -8.14
CA GLU A 8 10.67 -14.64 -8.78
C GLU A 8 9.84 -13.61 -8.01
N ILE A 9 8.63 -13.98 -7.57
CA ILE A 9 7.76 -13.08 -6.78
C ILE A 9 8.41 -12.72 -5.44
N VAL A 10 9.00 -13.69 -4.75
CA VAL A 10 9.72 -13.47 -3.49
C VAL A 10 10.88 -12.51 -3.68
N GLU A 11 11.70 -12.72 -4.72
CA GLU A 11 12.83 -11.84 -5.04
C GLU A 11 12.37 -10.41 -5.32
N LYS A 12 11.34 -10.23 -6.15
CA LYS A 12 10.74 -8.92 -6.44
C LYS A 12 10.20 -8.24 -5.18
N LEU A 13 9.56 -8.99 -4.29
CA LEU A 13 9.05 -8.46 -3.02
C LEU A 13 10.19 -7.93 -2.15
N ILE A 14 11.25 -8.72 -1.97
CA ILE A 14 12.44 -8.33 -1.20
C ILE A 14 13.11 -7.10 -1.81
N GLN A 15 13.29 -7.09 -3.13
CA GLN A 15 13.88 -5.96 -3.85
C GLN A 15 13.04 -4.70 -3.67
N SER A 16 11.71 -4.81 -3.80
CA SER A 16 10.79 -3.69 -3.60
C SER A 16 10.80 -3.16 -2.17
N CYS A 17 10.96 -4.01 -1.16
CA CYS A 17 11.14 -3.59 0.22
C CYS A 17 12.39 -2.72 0.40
N LYS A 18 13.51 -3.09 -0.21
CA LYS A 18 14.76 -2.32 -0.18
C LYS A 18 14.61 -0.97 -0.89
N VAL A 19 13.90 -0.96 -2.03
CA VAL A 19 13.56 0.28 -2.76
C VAL A 19 12.74 1.21 -1.88
N LEU A 20 11.67 0.71 -1.26
CA LEU A 20 10.82 1.52 -0.38
C LEU A 20 11.60 2.07 0.82
N HIS A 21 12.49 1.28 1.41
CA HIS A 21 13.35 1.74 2.50
C HIS A 21 14.19 2.96 2.10
N ARG A 22 14.66 2.99 0.86
CA ARG A 22 15.51 4.09 0.37
C ARG A 22 14.70 5.29 -0.12
N GLU A 23 13.68 5.05 -0.93
CA GLU A 23 12.94 6.12 -1.62
C GLU A 23 11.86 6.77 -0.74
N VAL A 24 11.39 6.05 0.30
CA VAL A 24 10.36 6.53 1.22
C VAL A 24 10.86 6.43 2.66
N PRO A 25 11.68 7.38 3.13
CA PRO A 25 12.28 7.33 4.47
C PRO A 25 11.27 7.12 5.61
N SER A 26 10.04 7.60 5.46
CA SER A 26 8.99 7.45 6.47
C SER A 26 8.52 6.01 6.68
N VAL A 27 8.81 5.06 5.77
CA VAL A 27 8.46 3.64 5.99
C VAL A 27 9.32 2.96 7.07
N HIS A 28 10.42 3.58 7.49
CA HIS A 28 11.34 3.00 8.48
C HIS A 28 11.72 3.94 9.63
N ASN A 29 11.32 5.21 9.60
CA ASN A 29 11.70 6.18 10.62
C ASN A 29 10.45 6.93 11.14
N PRO A 30 10.16 6.89 12.44
CA PRO A 30 10.91 6.20 13.52
C PRO A 30 10.56 4.72 13.66
N ASN A 31 9.58 4.22 12.91
CA ASN A 31 9.03 2.90 13.10
C ASN A 31 9.02 2.10 11.79
N PRO A 32 9.71 0.94 11.71
CA PRO A 32 9.77 0.11 10.51
C PRO A 32 8.48 -0.70 10.24
N MET A 33 7.38 -0.38 10.91
CA MET A 33 6.11 -1.08 10.77
C MET A 33 5.54 -0.93 9.36
N GLY A 34 4.69 -1.89 9.03
CA GLY A 34 4.06 -2.01 7.72
C GLY A 34 4.31 -3.37 7.08
N HIS A 35 3.49 -3.67 6.11
CA HIS A 35 3.44 -4.97 5.46
C HIS A 35 3.51 -4.79 3.95
N PHE A 36 4.10 -5.76 3.28
CA PHE A 36 4.04 -5.87 1.84
C PHE A 36 3.72 -7.30 1.48
N SER A 37 2.68 -7.51 0.69
CA SER A 37 2.31 -8.84 0.23
C SER A 37 2.25 -8.93 -1.27
N ALA A 38 2.41 -10.16 -1.78
CA ALA A 38 2.26 -10.48 -3.19
C ALA A 38 1.48 -11.78 -3.35
N ARG A 39 0.57 -11.81 -4.32
CA ARG A 39 -0.17 -13.01 -4.73
C ARG A 39 0.76 -13.96 -5.48
N ILE A 40 0.66 -15.26 -5.18
CA ILE A 40 1.32 -16.29 -5.97
C ILE A 40 0.39 -16.68 -7.13
N PRO A 41 0.78 -16.40 -8.38
CA PRO A 41 -0.06 -16.67 -9.54
C PRO A 41 -0.49 -18.14 -9.64
N GLY A 42 -1.77 -18.37 -9.96
CA GLY A 42 -2.34 -19.70 -10.12
C GLY A 42 -2.66 -20.43 -8.81
N THR A 43 -2.56 -19.74 -7.67
CA THR A 43 -2.88 -20.29 -6.34
C THR A 43 -3.80 -19.33 -5.58
N ASP A 44 -4.28 -19.77 -4.41
CA ASP A 44 -4.95 -18.94 -3.41
C ASP A 44 -3.98 -18.38 -2.34
N GLU A 45 -2.67 -18.46 -2.60
CA GLU A 45 -1.64 -18.05 -1.65
C GLU A 45 -1.14 -16.64 -1.89
N ILE A 46 -0.77 -15.99 -0.78
CA ILE A 46 -0.02 -14.74 -0.74
C ILE A 46 1.24 -14.91 0.10
N VAL A 47 2.33 -14.28 -0.30
CA VAL A 47 3.51 -14.10 0.56
C VAL A 47 3.48 -12.72 1.17
N VAL A 48 3.87 -12.61 2.45
CA VAL A 48 3.74 -11.36 3.22
C VAL A 48 5.04 -11.09 3.97
N LYS A 49 5.57 -9.86 3.82
CA LYS A 49 6.62 -9.32 4.69
C LYS A 49 6.00 -8.93 6.03
N PRO A 50 6.46 -9.50 7.18
CA PRO A 50 5.97 -9.12 8.50
C PRO A 50 6.45 -7.71 8.91
N ARG A 51 5.71 -7.09 9.83
CA ARG A 51 6.06 -5.76 10.35
C ARG A 51 7.39 -5.73 11.12
N ASP A 52 7.68 -6.81 11.83
CA ASP A 52 8.81 -6.88 12.78
C ASP A 52 10.17 -7.04 12.09
N VAL A 53 10.19 -7.20 10.77
CA VAL A 53 11.42 -7.25 9.97
C VAL A 53 11.59 -5.93 9.21
N GLY A 54 12.75 -5.30 9.39
CA GLY A 54 13.06 -4.04 8.72
C GLY A 54 13.05 -4.17 7.19
N TRP A 55 12.54 -3.13 6.51
CA TRP A 55 12.34 -3.11 5.06
C TRP A 55 13.61 -3.44 4.25
N ASN A 56 14.79 -3.02 4.72
CA ASN A 56 16.08 -3.28 4.06
C ASN A 56 16.76 -4.59 4.50
N LYS A 57 16.21 -5.27 5.52
CA LYS A 57 16.80 -6.48 6.11
C LYS A 57 16.04 -7.76 5.75
N VAL A 58 14.85 -7.62 5.17
CA VAL A 58 14.00 -8.77 4.86
C VAL A 58 14.69 -9.72 3.87
N ILE A 59 14.63 -11.00 4.18
CA ILE A 59 15.10 -12.11 3.36
C ILE A 59 13.96 -13.11 3.13
N GLY A 60 14.16 -14.13 2.29
CA GLY A 60 13.10 -15.09 1.94
C GLY A 60 12.56 -15.86 3.14
N GLU A 61 13.40 -16.18 4.10
CA GLU A 61 13.09 -16.94 5.31
C GLU A 61 12.22 -16.14 6.30
N ASP A 62 12.20 -14.82 6.19
CA ASP A 62 11.36 -13.95 7.01
C ASP A 62 9.90 -13.90 6.52
N LEU A 63 9.66 -14.28 5.27
CA LEU A 63 8.35 -14.14 4.66
C LEU A 63 7.38 -15.21 5.15
N LEU A 64 6.15 -14.79 5.41
CA LEU A 64 5.06 -15.70 5.73
C LEU A 64 4.21 -15.98 4.49
N THR A 65 3.63 -17.16 4.44
CA THR A 65 2.65 -17.51 3.41
C THR A 65 1.31 -17.78 4.07
N PHE A 66 0.28 -17.14 3.53
CA PHE A 66 -1.12 -17.35 3.91
C PHE A 66 -1.96 -17.69 2.68
N THR A 67 -3.00 -18.46 2.89
CA THR A 67 -4.08 -18.58 1.91
C THR A 67 -5.08 -17.43 2.05
N LEU A 68 -5.92 -17.22 1.05
CA LEU A 68 -6.97 -16.21 1.12
C LEU A 68 -8.11 -16.56 2.10
N ASP A 69 -8.11 -17.74 2.72
CA ASP A 69 -8.96 -18.10 3.85
C ASP A 69 -8.27 -17.94 5.22
N TYR A 70 -7.22 -17.13 5.28
CA TYR A 70 -6.45 -16.77 6.48
C TYR A 70 -5.62 -17.90 7.09
N ARG A 71 -5.49 -19.05 6.45
CA ARG A 71 -4.68 -20.15 6.94
C ARG A 71 -3.20 -19.90 6.67
N LYS A 72 -2.37 -19.92 7.71
CA LYS A 72 -0.91 -19.88 7.57
C LYS A 72 -0.41 -21.18 6.93
N VAL A 73 0.37 -21.06 5.88
CA VAL A 73 0.95 -22.19 5.14
C VAL A 73 2.41 -22.41 5.54
N SER A 74 3.18 -21.33 5.67
CA SER A 74 4.60 -21.41 6.00
C SER A 74 5.14 -20.08 6.54
N GLY A 75 6.39 -20.12 6.99
CA GLY A 75 7.13 -18.98 7.52
C GLY A 75 7.25 -18.98 9.03
N PRO A 76 8.04 -18.04 9.59
CA PRO A 76 8.31 -17.95 11.01
C PRO A 76 7.06 -17.58 11.83
N GLU A 77 7.17 -17.66 13.18
CA GLU A 77 6.06 -17.38 14.10
C GLU A 77 5.91 -15.87 14.36
N TYR A 78 5.72 -15.10 13.28
CA TYR A 78 5.28 -13.70 13.36
C TYR A 78 3.77 -13.60 13.22
N GLU A 79 3.19 -12.65 13.93
CA GLU A 79 1.79 -12.30 13.77
C GLU A 79 1.65 -11.16 12.76
N ILE A 80 0.67 -11.28 11.86
CA ILE A 80 0.26 -10.19 10.97
C ILE A 80 -1.12 -9.71 11.44
N VAL A 81 -1.15 -8.80 12.41
CA VAL A 81 -2.41 -8.28 13.00
C VAL A 81 -3.34 -7.72 11.93
N GLU A 82 -2.79 -7.07 10.92
CA GLU A 82 -3.54 -6.43 9.84
C GLU A 82 -3.59 -7.29 8.56
N LEU A 83 -3.44 -8.61 8.67
CA LEU A 83 -3.63 -9.53 7.55
C LEU A 83 -4.97 -9.32 6.80
N PRO A 84 -6.08 -8.92 7.48
CA PRO A 84 -7.33 -8.62 6.79
C PRO A 84 -7.25 -7.53 5.73
N ILE A 85 -6.36 -6.54 5.87
CA ILE A 85 -6.12 -5.54 4.82
C ILE A 85 -5.70 -6.24 3.52
N HIS A 86 -4.74 -7.16 3.60
CA HIS A 86 -4.20 -7.85 2.44
C HIS A 86 -5.21 -8.82 1.84
N VAL A 87 -5.72 -9.74 2.65
CA VAL A 87 -6.61 -10.80 2.18
C VAL A 87 -7.86 -10.24 1.51
N GLU A 88 -8.51 -9.25 2.12
CA GLU A 88 -9.76 -8.72 1.59
C GLU A 88 -9.56 -7.86 0.32
N MET A 89 -8.42 -7.17 0.17
CA MET A 89 -8.06 -6.52 -1.09
C MET A 89 -7.92 -7.54 -2.22
N TYR A 90 -7.25 -8.67 -1.98
CA TYR A 90 -7.11 -9.72 -3.00
C TYR A 90 -8.43 -10.43 -3.32
N ARG A 91 -9.31 -10.63 -2.33
CA ARG A 91 -10.63 -11.22 -2.55
C ARG A 91 -11.54 -10.32 -3.39
N ALA A 92 -11.53 -9.02 -3.09
CA ALA A 92 -12.36 -8.03 -3.77
C ALA A 92 -11.84 -7.66 -5.18
N ARG A 93 -10.53 -7.78 -5.40
CA ARG A 93 -9.83 -7.28 -6.59
C ARG A 93 -8.96 -8.37 -7.22
N PRO A 94 -9.50 -9.19 -8.14
CA PRO A 94 -8.73 -10.22 -8.86
C PRO A 94 -7.57 -9.65 -9.70
N ASP A 95 -7.65 -8.40 -10.10
CA ASP A 95 -6.61 -7.67 -10.83
C ASP A 95 -5.43 -7.25 -9.94
N VAL A 96 -5.57 -7.31 -8.61
CA VAL A 96 -4.52 -6.95 -7.66
C VAL A 96 -3.57 -8.14 -7.47
N ALA A 97 -2.29 -7.91 -7.74
CA ALA A 97 -1.21 -8.88 -7.52
C ALA A 97 -0.33 -8.54 -6.32
N ALA A 98 -0.38 -7.29 -5.81
CA ALA A 98 0.41 -6.87 -4.67
C ALA A 98 -0.31 -5.81 -3.83
N VAL A 99 -0.13 -5.86 -2.50
CA VAL A 99 -0.70 -4.92 -1.53
C VAL A 99 0.40 -4.43 -0.59
N VAL A 100 0.53 -3.11 -0.46
CA VAL A 100 1.46 -2.44 0.45
C VAL A 100 0.66 -1.68 1.49
N HIS A 101 0.96 -1.88 2.76
CA HIS A 101 0.51 -1.03 3.85
C HIS A 101 1.73 -0.43 4.56
N THR A 102 1.73 0.89 4.71
CA THR A 102 2.84 1.64 5.30
C THR A 102 2.31 2.77 6.17
N HIS A 103 3.19 3.36 6.99
CA HIS A 103 2.87 4.55 7.78
C HIS A 103 3.57 5.80 7.21
N GLN A 104 3.38 6.04 5.92
CA GLN A 104 3.97 7.17 5.20
C GLN A 104 3.50 8.51 5.80
N THR A 105 4.43 9.40 6.07
CA THR A 105 4.17 10.64 6.81
C THR A 105 3.21 11.57 6.07
N TYR A 106 3.51 11.89 4.83
CA TYR A 106 2.71 12.87 4.08
C TYR A 106 1.37 12.30 3.64
N ALA A 107 1.33 11.04 3.21
CA ALA A 107 0.08 10.38 2.84
C ALA A 107 -0.87 10.26 4.05
N THR A 108 -0.36 9.88 5.21
CA THR A 108 -1.14 9.81 6.45
C THR A 108 -1.67 11.19 6.86
N LEU A 109 -0.80 12.20 6.84
CA LEU A 109 -1.18 13.57 7.20
C LEU A 109 -2.23 14.15 6.24
N MET A 110 -2.06 13.94 4.93
CA MET A 110 -3.03 14.35 3.92
C MET A 110 -4.42 13.75 4.21
N GLY A 111 -4.50 12.44 4.48
CA GLY A 111 -5.77 11.78 4.80
C GLY A 111 -6.36 12.24 6.14
N SER A 112 -5.53 12.47 7.17
CA SER A 112 -5.99 12.96 8.48
C SER A 112 -6.58 14.36 8.40
N LEU A 113 -6.06 15.20 7.49
CA LEU A 113 -6.55 16.54 7.22
C LEU A 113 -7.71 16.58 6.22
N GLY A 114 -8.10 15.45 5.62
CA GLY A 114 -9.13 15.39 4.60
C GLY A 114 -8.78 16.12 3.31
N LEU A 115 -7.49 16.31 3.02
CA LEU A 115 -7.04 17.00 1.81
C LEU A 115 -7.25 16.08 0.59
N LYS A 116 -7.80 16.66 -0.46
CA LYS A 116 -7.94 16.00 -1.76
C LYS A 116 -6.72 16.27 -2.62
N LEU A 117 -6.33 15.28 -3.45
CA LEU A 117 -5.27 15.48 -4.43
C LEU A 117 -5.68 16.48 -5.51
N GLU A 118 -4.74 17.33 -5.87
CA GLU A 118 -4.79 18.25 -7.01
C GLU A 118 -3.73 17.83 -8.04
N LEU A 119 -3.84 18.28 -9.27
CA LEU A 119 -2.82 18.05 -10.29
C LEU A 119 -1.65 19.02 -10.09
N LEU A 120 -0.70 18.65 -9.26
CA LEU A 120 0.46 19.48 -8.90
C LEU A 120 1.75 19.03 -9.58
N ASP A 121 1.91 17.74 -9.78
CA ASP A 121 3.10 17.13 -10.38
C ASP A 121 2.76 15.77 -11.01
N PRO A 122 3.68 15.14 -11.80
CA PRO A 122 3.39 13.88 -12.46
C PRO A 122 3.06 12.70 -11.56
N SER A 123 3.45 12.72 -10.27
CA SER A 123 3.17 11.63 -9.32
C SER A 123 1.68 11.50 -9.03
N THR A 124 0.93 12.59 -9.12
CA THR A 124 -0.53 12.63 -8.91
C THR A 124 -1.31 11.88 -10.01
N LEU A 125 -0.73 11.72 -11.21
CA LEU A 125 -1.42 11.09 -12.35
C LEU A 125 -1.79 9.62 -12.12
N ALA A 126 -1.17 8.94 -11.17
CA ALA A 126 -1.54 7.58 -10.79
C ALA A 126 -2.85 7.52 -9.98
N PHE A 127 -3.34 8.66 -9.49
CA PHE A 127 -4.46 8.77 -8.55
C PHE A 127 -5.57 9.71 -9.02
N THR A 128 -5.75 9.83 -10.34
CA THR A 128 -6.72 10.76 -10.95
C THR A 128 -8.18 10.45 -10.59
N GLY A 129 -8.49 9.23 -10.14
CA GLY A 129 -9.80 8.87 -9.59
C GLY A 129 -10.03 9.33 -8.14
N GLY A 130 -9.06 10.06 -7.57
CA GLY A 130 -9.04 10.40 -6.15
C GLY A 130 -8.55 9.25 -5.27
N ILE A 131 -8.29 9.56 -4.00
CA ILE A 131 -7.91 8.57 -2.99
C ILE A 131 -8.97 8.58 -1.90
N PRO A 132 -9.76 7.50 -1.75
CA PRO A 132 -10.72 7.40 -0.67
C PRO A 132 -10.02 7.37 0.71
N ILE A 133 -10.73 7.88 1.72
CA ILE A 133 -10.28 7.85 3.11
C ILE A 133 -11.24 6.94 3.87
N TYR A 134 -10.68 5.94 4.56
CA TYR A 134 -11.41 5.08 5.48
C TYR A 134 -11.35 5.66 6.88
N ASP A 135 -12.49 5.86 7.49
CA ASP A 135 -12.60 6.48 8.81
C ASP A 135 -13.76 5.89 9.64
N GLU A 136 -14.05 6.55 10.76
CA GLU A 136 -15.12 6.17 11.68
C GLU A 136 -16.55 6.27 11.10
N VAL A 137 -16.72 6.95 9.98
CA VAL A 137 -18.00 6.99 9.25
C VAL A 137 -18.25 5.71 8.50
N ASP A 138 -17.17 5.11 7.95
CA ASP A 138 -17.22 3.82 7.26
C ASP A 138 -17.35 2.66 8.24
N ASP A 139 -16.64 2.75 9.38
CA ASP A 139 -16.62 1.74 10.44
C ASP A 139 -16.59 2.40 11.82
N PRO A 140 -17.70 2.43 12.55
CA PRO A 140 -17.74 2.98 13.92
C PRO A 140 -16.80 2.28 14.92
N THR A 141 -16.29 1.10 14.58
CA THR A 141 -15.32 0.36 15.42
C THR A 141 -13.87 0.65 15.07
N TYR A 142 -13.61 1.49 14.07
CA TYR A 142 -12.28 1.81 13.58
C TYR A 142 -11.40 2.48 14.66
N PHE A 143 -11.95 3.44 15.40
CA PHE A 143 -11.27 4.06 16.53
C PHE A 143 -11.65 3.35 17.83
N THR A 144 -10.70 2.62 18.43
CA THR A 144 -10.90 2.00 19.73
C THR A 144 -9.94 2.58 20.77
N LYS A 145 -10.39 2.68 22.03
CA LYS A 145 -9.56 3.22 23.12
C LYS A 145 -8.31 2.40 23.38
N ASP A 146 -8.39 1.08 23.14
CA ASP A 146 -7.32 0.15 23.53
C ASP A 146 -6.26 -0.02 22.44
N VAL A 147 -6.60 0.23 21.16
CA VAL A 147 -5.80 -0.23 20.04
C VAL A 147 -5.67 0.74 18.86
N GLY A 148 -6.32 1.91 18.97
CA GLY A 148 -6.23 2.94 17.93
C GLY A 148 -6.96 2.55 16.64
N THR A 149 -6.32 2.80 15.52
CA THR A 149 -6.91 2.80 14.17
C THR A 149 -6.49 1.59 13.33
N LEU A 150 -6.55 0.35 13.89
CA LEU A 150 -6.11 -0.87 13.20
C LEU A 150 -7.29 -1.63 12.56
N ILE A 151 -7.05 -2.19 11.37
CA ILE A 151 -7.93 -3.16 10.72
C ILE A 151 -7.52 -4.57 11.17
N ARG A 152 -8.34 -5.22 12.02
CA ARG A 152 -7.98 -6.46 12.72
C ARG A 152 -8.78 -7.68 12.35
N ASN A 153 -9.89 -7.49 11.68
CA ASN A 153 -10.79 -8.58 11.38
C ASN A 153 -11.31 -8.49 9.95
N GLU A 154 -11.89 -9.59 9.51
CA GLU A 154 -12.43 -9.76 8.16
C GLU A 154 -13.50 -8.72 7.82
N VAL A 155 -14.34 -8.31 8.78
CA VAL A 155 -15.40 -7.34 8.54
C VAL A 155 -14.82 -5.98 8.21
N GLN A 156 -13.85 -5.52 9.00
CA GLN A 156 -13.13 -4.27 8.76
C GLN A 156 -12.35 -4.31 7.43
N GLY A 157 -11.68 -5.43 7.14
CA GLY A 157 -11.00 -5.63 5.87
C GLY A 157 -11.94 -5.55 4.66
N LYS A 158 -13.14 -6.14 4.75
CA LYS A 158 -14.17 -6.05 3.69
C LYS A 158 -14.67 -4.62 3.48
N ILE A 159 -14.88 -3.87 4.56
CA ILE A 159 -15.27 -2.47 4.46
C ILE A 159 -14.17 -1.66 3.76
N ALA A 160 -12.91 -1.85 4.13
CA ALA A 160 -11.78 -1.19 3.49
C ALA A 160 -11.65 -1.57 2.01
N ALA A 161 -11.78 -2.85 1.68
CA ALA A 161 -11.75 -3.34 0.31
C ALA A 161 -12.91 -2.81 -0.55
N LYS A 162 -14.09 -2.63 0.04
CA LYS A 162 -15.21 -1.96 -0.62
C LYS A 162 -14.93 -0.46 -0.82
N LYS A 163 -14.34 0.19 0.18
CA LYS A 163 -14.05 1.64 0.15
C LYS A 163 -13.01 2.02 -0.89
N ILE A 164 -11.95 1.22 -1.06
CA ILE A 164 -10.93 1.46 -2.10
C ILE A 164 -11.54 1.41 -3.50
N GLY A 165 -12.54 0.55 -3.72
CA GLY A 165 -13.20 0.41 -5.01
C GLY A 165 -12.21 0.15 -6.15
N GLY A 166 -12.26 0.97 -7.19
CA GLY A 166 -11.33 0.94 -8.33
C GLY A 166 -10.03 1.74 -8.14
N SER A 167 -9.84 2.41 -6.99
CA SER A 167 -8.64 3.21 -6.73
C SER A 167 -7.40 2.33 -6.54
N ASN A 168 -6.23 2.92 -6.76
CA ASN A 168 -4.93 2.28 -6.49
C ASN A 168 -4.45 2.48 -5.05
N ALA A 169 -5.13 3.35 -4.29
CA ALA A 169 -4.80 3.63 -2.90
C ALA A 169 -6.04 3.91 -2.06
N LEU A 170 -5.94 3.63 -0.78
CA LEU A 170 -6.89 3.97 0.28
C LEU A 170 -6.07 4.55 1.43
N ILE A 171 -6.49 5.64 2.05
CA ILE A 171 -5.85 6.12 3.27
C ILE A 171 -6.70 5.72 4.47
N LEU A 172 -6.11 5.00 5.40
CA LEU A 172 -6.67 4.75 6.72
C LEU A 172 -6.39 6.00 7.55
N LYS A 173 -7.44 6.74 7.92
CA LYS A 173 -7.35 8.02 8.65
C LYS A 173 -6.54 7.88 9.94
N ALA A 174 -5.59 8.78 10.14
CA ALA A 174 -4.68 8.80 11.29
C ALA A 174 -3.83 7.50 11.46
N HIS A 175 -3.64 6.70 10.40
CA HIS A 175 -2.89 5.47 10.46
C HIS A 175 -1.87 5.37 9.32
N GLY A 176 -2.32 5.23 8.09
CA GLY A 176 -1.45 5.11 6.93
C GLY A 176 -2.16 4.64 5.68
N PRO A 177 -1.50 4.68 4.51
CA PRO A 177 -2.09 4.23 3.27
C PRO A 177 -2.04 2.71 3.08
N VAL A 178 -3.00 2.23 2.32
CA VAL A 178 -3.00 0.91 1.66
C VAL A 178 -2.92 1.15 0.16
N ILE A 179 -1.93 0.57 -0.49
CA ILE A 179 -1.69 0.70 -1.92
C ILE A 179 -1.84 -0.67 -2.58
N VAL A 180 -2.50 -0.72 -3.74
CA VAL A 180 -2.70 -1.94 -4.51
C VAL A 180 -2.12 -1.80 -5.91
N GLY A 181 -1.45 -2.84 -6.40
CA GLY A 181 -0.84 -2.87 -7.74
C GLY A 181 -1.13 -4.18 -8.48
N GLN A 182 -1.05 -4.13 -9.82
CA GLN A 182 -1.18 -5.30 -10.69
C GLN A 182 0.13 -6.11 -10.78
N SER A 183 1.20 -5.59 -10.17
CA SER A 183 2.46 -6.29 -9.92
C SER A 183 3.11 -5.77 -8.64
N VAL A 184 4.12 -6.48 -8.14
CA VAL A 184 4.92 -6.08 -6.99
C VAL A 184 5.61 -4.73 -7.26
N GLU A 185 6.19 -4.61 -8.43
CA GLU A 185 6.91 -3.43 -8.88
C GLU A 185 5.97 -2.21 -9.00
N GLU A 186 4.76 -2.43 -9.52
CA GLU A 186 3.76 -1.36 -9.62
C GLU A 186 3.32 -0.88 -8.24
N ALA A 187 3.01 -1.79 -7.31
CA ALA A 187 2.64 -1.42 -5.95
C ALA A 187 3.75 -0.61 -5.26
N CYS A 188 5.01 -1.01 -5.44
CA CYS A 188 6.16 -0.27 -4.94
C CYS A 188 6.22 1.15 -5.53
N MET A 189 6.12 1.29 -6.84
CA MET A 189 6.16 2.57 -7.53
C MET A 189 4.99 3.49 -7.14
N LEU A 190 3.80 2.94 -6.98
CA LEU A 190 2.62 3.66 -6.51
C LEU A 190 2.79 4.15 -5.07
N THR A 191 3.46 3.38 -4.22
CA THR A 191 3.79 3.78 -2.85
C THR A 191 4.70 5.02 -2.82
N ILE A 192 5.74 5.03 -3.66
CA ILE A 192 6.63 6.19 -3.81
C ILE A 192 5.85 7.39 -4.38
N ALA A 193 5.06 7.18 -5.42
CA ALA A 193 4.27 8.23 -6.06
C ALA A 193 3.27 8.86 -5.08
N LEU A 194 2.62 8.05 -4.23
CA LEU A 194 1.66 8.55 -3.23
C LEU A 194 2.32 9.49 -2.22
N GLU A 195 3.47 9.12 -1.67
CA GLU A 195 4.17 9.96 -0.69
C GLU A 195 4.61 11.28 -1.31
N ASN A 196 5.11 11.26 -2.55
CA ASN A 196 5.50 12.47 -3.28
C ASN A 196 4.28 13.35 -3.60
N ALA A 197 3.19 12.78 -4.09
CA ALA A 197 1.95 13.50 -4.37
C ALA A 197 1.37 14.14 -3.09
N ALA A 198 1.34 13.39 -1.99
CA ALA A 198 0.86 13.89 -0.70
C ALA A 198 1.75 15.01 -0.15
N LYS A 199 3.08 14.88 -0.29
CA LYS A 199 4.02 15.94 0.08
C LYS A 199 3.76 17.23 -0.71
N SER A 200 3.63 17.12 -2.03
CA SER A 200 3.31 18.26 -2.90
C SER A 200 1.98 18.90 -2.50
N GLN A 201 0.96 18.07 -2.20
CA GLN A 201 -0.36 18.54 -1.77
C GLN A 201 -0.30 19.32 -0.46
N ILE A 202 0.42 18.83 0.54
CA ILE A 202 0.57 19.51 1.83
C ILE A 202 1.32 20.84 1.64
N MET A 203 2.40 20.85 0.86
CA MET A 203 3.14 22.07 0.56
C MET A 203 2.27 23.11 -0.17
N ALA A 204 1.43 22.65 -1.12
CA ALA A 204 0.49 23.54 -1.80
C ALA A 204 -0.56 24.11 -0.87
N ALA A 205 -1.09 23.29 0.06
CA ALA A 205 -2.04 23.75 1.08
C ALA A 205 -1.44 24.80 2.02
N MET A 206 -0.15 24.71 2.36
CA MET A 206 0.56 25.70 3.18
C MET A 206 0.76 27.04 2.44
N ILE A 207 0.94 27.00 1.12
CA ILE A 207 1.11 28.21 0.28
C ILE A 207 -0.25 28.90 0.07
N GLY A 208 -1.33 28.13 0.07
CA GLY A 208 -2.69 28.62 -0.21
C GLY A 208 -2.97 28.72 -1.72
N GLY A 209 -4.20 29.17 -2.04
CA GLY A 209 -4.73 29.23 -3.40
C GLY A 209 -5.67 28.04 -3.69
N GLU A 210 -6.72 28.30 -4.45
CA GLU A 210 -7.71 27.29 -4.84
C GLU A 210 -7.28 26.60 -6.14
N ARG A 211 -7.34 25.29 -6.15
CA ARG A 211 -7.14 24.43 -7.33
C ARG A 211 -8.22 23.37 -7.37
N PRO A 212 -8.68 22.96 -8.56
CA PRO A 212 -9.66 21.89 -8.65
C PRO A 212 -9.04 20.55 -8.22
N PRO A 213 -9.79 19.71 -7.47
CA PRO A 213 -9.36 18.35 -7.17
C PRO A 213 -9.10 17.57 -8.47
N ILE A 214 -8.08 16.73 -8.49
CA ILE A 214 -7.65 15.99 -9.69
C ILE A 214 -8.78 15.13 -10.27
N GLU A 215 -9.62 14.57 -9.44
CA GLU A 215 -10.78 13.77 -9.85
C GLU A 215 -11.79 14.54 -10.69
N SER A 216 -11.88 15.87 -10.50
CA SER A 216 -12.78 16.73 -11.26
C SER A 216 -12.30 17.06 -12.68
N LEU A 217 -11.04 16.76 -13.00
CA LEU A 217 -10.43 17.11 -14.29
C LEU A 217 -10.70 16.09 -15.40
N GLY A 218 -11.26 14.92 -15.07
CA GLY A 218 -11.57 13.87 -16.06
C GLY A 218 -10.33 13.27 -16.75
N ILE A 219 -9.15 13.43 -16.16
CA ILE A 219 -7.88 12.93 -16.71
C ILE A 219 -7.78 11.43 -16.44
N ALA A 220 -7.43 10.65 -17.47
CA ALA A 220 -7.20 9.22 -17.32
C ALA A 220 -5.99 8.93 -16.42
N SER A 221 -6.14 7.98 -15.51
CA SER A 221 -5.07 7.54 -14.62
C SER A 221 -3.88 7.00 -15.42
N ARG A 222 -2.67 7.36 -14.99
CA ARG A 222 -1.42 6.93 -15.60
C ARG A 222 -0.64 6.04 -14.63
N ARG A 223 -0.71 4.73 -14.85
CA ARG A 223 0.04 3.78 -14.03
C ARG A 223 1.55 3.87 -14.28
N PRO A 224 2.40 3.60 -13.26
CA PRO A 224 3.84 3.52 -13.43
C PRO A 224 4.23 2.48 -14.48
N SER A 225 5.17 2.83 -15.34
CA SER A 225 5.61 1.92 -16.39
C SER A 225 6.73 0.97 -15.90
N LYS A 226 6.79 -0.23 -16.50
CA LYS A 226 7.90 -1.17 -16.26
C LYS A 226 9.28 -0.57 -16.58
N ASN A 227 9.34 0.35 -17.55
CA ASN A 227 10.59 1.05 -17.87
C ASN A 227 11.05 1.97 -16.73
N LEU A 228 10.13 2.62 -16.02
CA LEU A 228 10.44 3.44 -14.86
C LEU A 228 11.01 2.58 -13.71
N TRP A 229 10.39 1.42 -13.45
CA TRP A 229 10.92 0.43 -12.50
C TRP A 229 12.32 -0.01 -12.87
N ASN A 230 12.55 -0.41 -14.13
CA ASN A 230 13.85 -0.87 -14.60
C ASN A 230 14.92 0.22 -14.51
N ALA A 231 14.56 1.48 -14.71
CA ALA A 231 15.48 2.61 -14.53
C ALA A 231 15.83 2.81 -13.05
N LEU A 232 14.82 2.73 -12.17
CA LEU A 232 15.02 2.86 -10.73
C LEU A 232 15.95 1.77 -10.19
N ILE A 233 15.71 0.50 -10.53
CA ILE A 233 16.50 -0.64 -10.06
C ILE A 233 17.95 -0.56 -10.52
N LYS A 234 18.24 -0.05 -11.72
CA LYS A 234 19.62 0.14 -12.20
C LYS A 234 20.42 1.17 -11.41
N SER A 235 19.77 1.99 -10.61
CA SER A 235 20.43 2.98 -9.74
C SER A 235 20.85 2.41 -8.38
N TYR A 236 20.60 1.12 -8.15
CA TYR A 236 20.98 0.33 -6.98
C TYR A 236 22.10 -0.66 -7.31
#